data_fb7149f7694fd46d3edf09248301a300
#
_entry.id   fb7149f7694fd46d3edf09248301a300
#
_cell.length_a   1.000
_cell.length_b   1.000
_cell.length_c   1.000
_cell.angle_alpha   90.00
_cell.angle_beta   90.00
_cell.angle_gamma   90.00
#
_symmetry.space_group_name_H-M   'P 1'
#
loop_
_entity.id
_entity.type
_entity.pdbx_description
1 polymer ?
#
loop_
_entity_poly.entity_id
_entity_poly.type
_entity_poly.pdbx_seq_one_letter_code
_entity_poly.pdbx_strand_id
1 'polypeptide(L)'
;MYQFSEDLQQVQQRINHFLAEQFAHLDSSPAPLADAMKYGLLLGGKRIRPFLVYATGRMLGADDAQLDYAAAAIEAIHAYSLIHDDLPAMDDDELRRGHKTCHIAFDEATAILAGDALQAFAFEILTDIPTLSAEQKLALIKTLSAASGVKGMCLGQSLDLISEQKVISLQELEHIHLNKTGALLTAALMMGFICSPHFADKALAQQLKRYVTAIGLAFQVQDDILDIEGDSETIGKTVGSDLTADKSTYPKLLGLEGAKQKAQELYEMALAELKDLPFDTTALYALAEFIIKRKS
;
A
#
# COMPACT_ATOMS: atom_id res chain seq x y z
N MET A 1 -0.82 5.84 26.99
CA MET A 1 -0.39 4.60 26.26
C MET A 1 -0.78 4.82 24.82
N TYR A 2 0.09 4.56 23.85
CA TYR A 2 -0.19 4.73 22.41
C TYR A 2 -1.31 3.78 21.99
N GLN A 3 -2.25 4.27 21.21
CA GLN A 3 -3.41 3.54 20.72
C GLN A 3 -3.39 3.52 19.17
N PHE A 4 -2.92 2.42 18.59
CA PHE A 4 -2.76 2.26 17.15
C PHE A 4 -4.06 2.50 16.37
N SER A 5 -5.19 1.96 16.86
CA SER A 5 -6.48 2.10 16.19
C SER A 5 -6.97 3.55 16.12
N GLU A 6 -6.71 4.33 17.17
CA GLU A 6 -7.07 5.75 17.20
C GLU A 6 -6.19 6.58 16.25
N ASP A 7 -4.87 6.33 16.25
CA ASP A 7 -3.94 7.03 15.34
C ASP A 7 -4.22 6.65 13.88
N LEU A 8 -4.46 5.37 13.58
CA LEU A 8 -4.85 4.94 12.24
C LEU A 8 -6.15 5.63 11.78
N GLN A 9 -7.14 5.73 12.66
CA GLN A 9 -8.40 6.42 12.35
C GLN A 9 -8.19 7.92 12.10
N GLN A 10 -7.33 8.58 12.87
CA GLN A 10 -6.99 10.00 12.65
C GLN A 10 -6.29 10.18 11.30
N VAL A 11 -5.35 9.30 10.95
CA VAL A 11 -4.70 9.30 9.63
C VAL A 11 -5.72 9.09 8.51
N GLN A 12 -6.64 8.13 8.66
CA GLN A 12 -7.70 7.89 7.67
C GLN A 12 -8.56 9.12 7.45
N GLN A 13 -9.01 9.77 8.52
CA GLN A 13 -9.82 10.98 8.44
C GLN A 13 -9.06 12.12 7.77
N ARG A 14 -7.80 12.34 8.17
CA ARG A 14 -6.95 13.40 7.62
C ARG A 14 -6.72 13.22 6.13
N ILE A 15 -6.28 12.04 5.70
CA ILE A 15 -5.97 11.81 4.29
C ILE A 15 -7.22 11.82 3.41
N ASN A 16 -8.35 11.27 3.89
CA ASN A 16 -9.60 11.30 3.15
C ASN A 16 -10.11 12.74 2.97
N HIS A 17 -9.97 13.59 4.01
CA HIS A 17 -10.31 15.01 3.93
C HIS A 17 -9.42 15.73 2.92
N PHE A 18 -8.10 15.59 3.03
CA PHE A 18 -7.15 16.19 2.11
C PHE A 18 -7.40 15.77 0.64
N LEU A 19 -7.63 14.47 0.40
CA LEU A 19 -7.95 13.98 -0.95
C LEU A 19 -9.26 14.57 -1.47
N ALA A 20 -10.31 14.65 -0.64
CA ALA A 20 -11.57 15.26 -1.04
C ALA A 20 -11.41 16.73 -1.44
N GLU A 21 -10.59 17.49 -0.72
CA GLU A 21 -10.28 18.90 -1.05
C GLU A 21 -9.54 19.03 -2.39
N GLN A 22 -8.58 18.12 -2.70
CA GLN A 22 -7.85 18.14 -3.98
C GLN A 22 -8.79 17.97 -5.18
N PHE A 23 -9.89 17.23 -5.01
CA PHE A 23 -10.86 16.99 -6.07
C PHE A 23 -12.05 17.95 -6.09
N ALA A 24 -12.20 18.83 -5.09
CA ALA A 24 -13.32 19.76 -5.02
C ALA A 24 -13.39 20.72 -6.24
N HIS A 25 -12.25 21.05 -6.84
CA HIS A 25 -12.19 21.93 -8.02
C HIS A 25 -12.65 21.25 -9.32
N LEU A 26 -12.76 19.91 -9.32
CA LEU A 26 -13.15 19.12 -10.49
C LEU A 26 -14.66 18.85 -10.57
N ASP A 27 -15.45 19.29 -9.58
CA ASP A 27 -16.89 19.01 -9.49
C ASP A 27 -17.70 19.61 -10.64
N SER A 28 -17.17 20.56 -11.40
CA SER A 28 -17.81 21.17 -12.57
C SER A 28 -17.45 20.49 -13.90
N SER A 29 -16.66 19.42 -13.86
CA SER A 29 -16.29 18.68 -15.08
C SER A 29 -17.52 17.98 -15.68
N PRO A 30 -17.81 18.16 -16.98
CA PRO A 30 -18.95 17.51 -17.62
C PRO A 30 -18.72 16.01 -17.89
N ALA A 31 -17.52 15.49 -17.66
CA ALA A 31 -17.16 14.10 -17.90
C ALA A 31 -17.21 13.28 -16.59
N PRO A 32 -17.59 11.99 -16.64
CA PRO A 32 -17.64 11.13 -15.46
C PRO A 32 -16.26 10.82 -14.87
N LEU A 33 -15.17 11.28 -15.48
CA LEU A 33 -13.81 10.98 -15.11
C LEU A 33 -13.48 11.40 -13.67
N ALA A 34 -13.80 12.63 -13.29
CA ALA A 34 -13.53 13.13 -11.93
C ALA A 34 -14.31 12.34 -10.88
N ASP A 35 -15.57 11.99 -11.18
CA ASP A 35 -16.42 11.19 -10.28
C ASP A 35 -15.87 9.77 -10.14
N ALA A 36 -15.39 9.15 -11.21
CA ALA A 36 -14.78 7.83 -11.19
C ALA A 36 -13.46 7.82 -10.42
N MET A 37 -12.62 8.85 -10.59
CA MET A 37 -11.39 9.04 -9.80
C MET A 37 -11.70 9.16 -8.30
N LYS A 38 -12.66 10.03 -7.92
CA LYS A 38 -13.13 10.18 -6.54
C LYS A 38 -13.68 8.87 -6.00
N TYR A 39 -14.51 8.19 -6.78
CA TYR A 39 -15.10 6.92 -6.40
C TYR A 39 -14.02 5.90 -6.03
N GLY A 40 -13.07 5.61 -6.92
CA GLY A 40 -12.00 4.66 -6.66
C GLY A 40 -11.07 5.05 -5.51
N LEU A 41 -10.77 6.35 -5.38
CA LEU A 41 -9.85 6.86 -4.37
C LEU A 41 -10.47 6.93 -2.96
N LEU A 42 -11.77 7.31 -2.86
CA LEU A 42 -12.46 7.57 -1.59
C LEU A 42 -13.37 6.41 -1.13
N LEU A 43 -13.42 5.30 -1.85
CA LEU A 43 -14.23 4.11 -1.53
C LEU A 43 -13.89 3.46 -0.16
N GLY A 44 -13.00 4.04 0.61
CA GLY A 44 -12.57 3.54 1.89
C GLY A 44 -11.25 2.76 1.80
N GLY A 45 -10.96 1.99 2.87
CA GLY A 45 -9.74 1.19 3.00
C GLY A 45 -8.98 1.46 4.29
N LYS A 46 -8.06 0.55 4.63
CA LYS A 46 -7.29 0.62 5.87
C LYS A 46 -6.27 1.77 5.90
N ARG A 47 -5.93 2.35 4.73
CA ARG A 47 -4.97 3.47 4.61
C ARG A 47 -3.60 3.17 5.24
N ILE A 48 -3.13 1.95 5.14
CA ILE A 48 -1.83 1.52 5.71
C ILE A 48 -0.65 2.26 5.04
N ARG A 49 -0.72 2.51 3.72
CA ARG A 49 0.33 3.24 3.00
C ARG A 49 0.42 4.70 3.46
N PRO A 50 -0.67 5.47 3.50
CA PRO A 50 -0.70 6.77 4.18
C PRO A 50 -0.18 6.71 5.62
N PHE A 51 -0.61 5.73 6.42
CA PHE A 51 -0.14 5.57 7.79
C PHE A 51 1.39 5.44 7.86
N LEU A 52 2.01 4.64 6.99
CA LEU A 52 3.48 4.53 6.90
C LEU A 52 4.16 5.87 6.58
N VAL A 53 3.58 6.67 5.67
CA VAL A 53 4.09 8.02 5.36
C VAL A 53 4.08 8.88 6.62
N TYR A 54 2.93 8.98 7.30
CA TYR A 54 2.80 9.83 8.50
C TYR A 54 3.63 9.31 9.67
N ALA A 55 3.57 8.02 9.97
CA ALA A 55 4.31 7.43 11.08
C ALA A 55 5.82 7.65 10.93
N THR A 56 6.36 7.42 9.74
CA THR A 56 7.78 7.63 9.47
C THR A 56 8.15 9.11 9.44
N GLY A 57 7.37 9.93 8.76
CA GLY A 57 7.65 11.36 8.66
C GLY A 57 7.59 12.05 10.02
N ARG A 58 6.55 11.80 10.82
CA ARG A 58 6.40 12.34 12.18
C ARG A 58 7.51 11.89 13.12
N MET A 59 7.86 10.59 13.08
CA MET A 59 8.99 10.04 13.82
C MET A 59 10.29 10.80 13.54
N LEU A 60 10.46 11.26 12.31
CA LEU A 60 11.67 11.95 11.84
C LEU A 60 11.53 13.49 11.78
N GLY A 61 10.46 14.05 12.30
CA GLY A 61 10.26 15.50 12.42
C GLY A 61 9.81 16.21 11.14
N ALA A 62 9.20 15.50 10.19
CA ALA A 62 8.54 16.11 9.04
C ALA A 62 7.23 16.78 9.43
N ASP A 63 6.84 17.82 8.69
CA ASP A 63 5.58 18.52 8.87
C ASP A 63 4.41 17.73 8.24
N ASP A 64 3.30 17.60 8.94
CA ASP A 64 2.09 16.94 8.45
C ASP A 64 1.59 17.54 7.13
N ALA A 65 1.74 18.86 6.93
CA ALA A 65 1.36 19.52 5.68
C ALA A 65 2.17 19.03 4.47
N GLN A 66 3.40 18.56 4.67
CA GLN A 66 4.21 17.93 3.61
C GLN A 66 3.80 16.47 3.42
N LEU A 67 3.50 15.79 4.53
CA LEU A 67 3.12 14.37 4.53
C LEU A 67 1.76 14.13 3.88
N ASP A 68 0.83 15.10 3.93
CA ASP A 68 -0.47 15.04 3.26
C ASP A 68 -0.33 14.77 1.76
N TYR A 69 0.55 15.50 1.08
CA TYR A 69 0.81 15.33 -0.35
C TYR A 69 1.45 13.98 -0.67
N ALA A 70 2.46 13.59 0.11
CA ALA A 70 3.14 12.32 -0.09
C ALA A 70 2.19 11.13 0.16
N ALA A 71 1.34 11.22 1.18
CA ALA A 71 0.32 10.23 1.51
C ALA A 71 -0.78 10.17 0.43
N ALA A 72 -1.19 11.31 -0.12
CA ALA A 72 -2.14 11.36 -1.22
C ALA A 72 -1.60 10.73 -2.49
N ALA A 73 -0.34 11.02 -2.84
CA ALA A 73 0.32 10.48 -4.02
C ALA A 73 0.42 8.95 -3.99
N ILE A 74 0.88 8.37 -2.87
CA ILE A 74 1.00 6.91 -2.75
C ILE A 74 -0.36 6.23 -2.75
N GLU A 75 -1.38 6.85 -2.15
CA GLU A 75 -2.73 6.29 -2.12
C GLU A 75 -3.42 6.41 -3.49
N ALA A 76 -3.16 7.47 -4.27
CA ALA A 76 -3.63 7.59 -5.64
C ALA A 76 -3.04 6.49 -6.54
N ILE A 77 -1.74 6.19 -6.42
CA ILE A 77 -1.10 5.05 -7.10
C ILE A 77 -1.75 3.72 -6.67
N HIS A 78 -2.01 3.54 -5.38
CA HIS A 78 -2.69 2.33 -4.92
C HIS A 78 -4.13 2.24 -5.42
N ALA A 79 -4.87 3.35 -5.46
CA ALA A 79 -6.25 3.36 -5.96
C ALA A 79 -6.31 3.02 -7.46
N TYR A 80 -5.42 3.61 -8.29
CA TYR A 80 -5.40 3.26 -9.70
C TYR A 80 -5.10 1.77 -9.92
N SER A 81 -4.17 1.20 -9.15
CA SER A 81 -3.84 -0.22 -9.30
C SER A 81 -5.06 -1.11 -9.02
N LEU A 82 -5.85 -0.76 -7.99
CA LEU A 82 -7.07 -1.50 -7.69
C LEU A 82 -8.14 -1.34 -8.77
N ILE A 83 -8.31 -0.12 -9.32
CA ILE A 83 -9.27 0.12 -10.42
C ILE A 83 -8.91 -0.72 -11.65
N HIS A 84 -7.61 -0.80 -11.99
CA HIS A 84 -7.17 -1.56 -13.15
C HIS A 84 -7.17 -3.07 -12.88
N ASP A 85 -6.81 -3.50 -11.67
CA ASP A 85 -6.88 -4.92 -11.28
C ASP A 85 -8.31 -5.48 -11.36
N ASP A 86 -9.33 -4.66 -11.05
CA ASP A 86 -10.73 -5.07 -11.10
C ASP A 86 -11.31 -5.22 -12.52
N LEU A 87 -10.61 -4.73 -13.57
CA LEU A 87 -11.11 -4.78 -14.95
C LEU A 87 -11.29 -6.22 -15.46
N PRO A 88 -12.21 -6.45 -16.43
CA PRO A 88 -12.45 -7.77 -17.02
C PRO A 88 -11.21 -8.42 -17.67
N ALA A 89 -10.22 -7.63 -18.08
CA ALA A 89 -8.96 -8.13 -18.63
C ALA A 89 -7.94 -8.55 -17.54
N MET A 90 -8.27 -8.35 -16.27
CA MET A 90 -7.44 -8.64 -15.10
C MET A 90 -8.18 -9.61 -14.17
N ASP A 91 -8.57 -9.18 -12.97
CA ASP A 91 -9.21 -10.05 -11.97
C ASP A 91 -10.72 -10.24 -12.22
N ASP A 92 -11.36 -9.40 -13.07
CA ASP A 92 -12.80 -9.39 -13.41
C ASP A 92 -13.72 -9.35 -12.18
N ASP A 93 -13.34 -8.52 -11.20
CA ASP A 93 -14.07 -8.39 -9.94
C ASP A 93 -15.26 -7.42 -10.07
N GLU A 94 -16.46 -7.87 -9.70
CA GLU A 94 -17.66 -7.01 -9.68
C GLU A 94 -17.77 -6.16 -8.41
N LEU A 95 -17.16 -6.60 -7.30
CA LEU A 95 -17.24 -5.96 -6.00
C LEU A 95 -15.85 -5.78 -5.36
N ARG A 96 -15.63 -4.61 -4.76
CA ARG A 96 -14.48 -4.30 -3.92
C ARG A 96 -14.92 -3.62 -2.63
N ARG A 97 -14.54 -4.19 -1.48
CA ARG A 97 -14.94 -3.68 -0.15
C ARG A 97 -16.46 -3.55 0.02
N GLY A 98 -17.23 -4.47 -0.59
CA GLY A 98 -18.69 -4.47 -0.55
C GLY A 98 -19.38 -3.45 -1.48
N HIS A 99 -18.62 -2.71 -2.29
CA HIS A 99 -19.13 -1.77 -3.29
C HIS A 99 -18.83 -2.28 -4.71
N LYS A 100 -19.59 -1.82 -5.70
CA LYS A 100 -19.32 -2.11 -7.10
C LYS A 100 -17.92 -1.61 -7.46
N THR A 101 -17.19 -2.37 -8.28
CA THR A 101 -15.92 -1.93 -8.85
C THR A 101 -16.13 -0.77 -9.81
N CYS A 102 -15.10 -0.02 -10.14
CA CYS A 102 -15.21 1.21 -10.91
C CYS A 102 -15.82 0.98 -12.30
N HIS A 103 -15.42 -0.10 -12.99
CA HIS A 103 -15.97 -0.44 -14.31
C HIS A 103 -17.44 -0.88 -14.28
N ILE A 104 -17.92 -1.42 -13.16
CA ILE A 104 -19.35 -1.76 -12.95
C ILE A 104 -20.18 -0.54 -12.54
N ALA A 105 -19.57 0.40 -11.78
CA ALA A 105 -20.26 1.61 -11.33
C ALA A 105 -20.39 2.67 -12.45
N PHE A 106 -19.41 2.72 -13.34
CA PHE A 106 -19.38 3.63 -14.51
C PHE A 106 -19.38 2.81 -15.81
N ASP A 107 -18.22 2.58 -16.40
CA ASP A 107 -17.94 1.73 -17.55
C ASP A 107 -16.44 1.43 -17.64
N GLU A 108 -16.04 0.47 -18.48
CA GLU A 108 -14.63 0.07 -18.62
C GLU A 108 -13.71 1.21 -19.09
N ALA A 109 -14.15 1.98 -20.08
CA ALA A 109 -13.35 3.07 -20.64
C ALA A 109 -13.12 4.17 -19.58
N THR A 110 -14.17 4.52 -18.82
CA THR A 110 -14.08 5.48 -17.72
C THR A 110 -13.18 4.96 -16.60
N ALA A 111 -13.25 3.67 -16.27
CA ALA A 111 -12.39 3.06 -15.27
C ALA A 111 -10.90 3.07 -15.69
N ILE A 112 -10.60 2.73 -16.95
CA ILE A 112 -9.24 2.81 -17.49
C ILE A 112 -8.70 4.24 -17.38
N LEU A 113 -9.46 5.22 -17.87
CA LEU A 113 -9.06 6.63 -17.84
C LEU A 113 -8.94 7.17 -16.39
N ALA A 114 -9.77 6.72 -15.45
CA ALA A 114 -9.67 7.09 -14.06
C ALA A 114 -8.35 6.60 -13.44
N GLY A 115 -7.94 5.37 -13.73
CA GLY A 115 -6.64 4.86 -13.32
C GLY A 115 -5.48 5.65 -13.92
N ASP A 116 -5.50 5.94 -15.22
CA ASP A 116 -4.47 6.74 -15.90
C ASP A 116 -4.36 8.15 -15.30
N ALA A 117 -5.50 8.80 -15.06
CA ALA A 117 -5.55 10.13 -14.49
C ALA A 117 -5.08 10.16 -13.03
N LEU A 118 -5.37 9.14 -12.23
CA LEU A 118 -4.85 8.99 -10.86
C LEU A 118 -3.34 8.82 -10.83
N GLN A 119 -2.74 8.12 -11.80
CA GLN A 119 -1.29 8.07 -11.94
C GLN A 119 -0.69 9.47 -12.21
N ALA A 120 -1.25 10.20 -13.18
CA ALA A 120 -0.78 11.56 -13.48
C ALA A 120 -0.91 12.47 -12.26
N PHE A 121 -2.07 12.46 -11.58
CA PHE A 121 -2.33 13.19 -10.34
C PHE A 121 -1.31 12.87 -9.24
N ALA A 122 -0.94 11.60 -9.06
CA ALA A 122 0.01 11.20 -8.03
C ALA A 122 1.40 11.85 -8.22
N PHE A 123 1.85 12.05 -9.44
CA PHE A 123 3.13 12.72 -9.71
C PHE A 123 2.99 14.25 -9.69
N GLU A 124 1.89 14.79 -10.18
CA GLU A 124 1.60 16.22 -10.15
C GLU A 124 1.60 16.75 -8.71
N ILE A 125 0.82 16.14 -7.82
CA ILE A 125 0.67 16.59 -6.44
C ILE A 125 1.99 16.62 -5.66
N LEU A 126 2.96 15.76 -6.00
CA LEU A 126 4.29 15.78 -5.38
C LEU A 126 5.09 17.04 -5.74
N THR A 127 4.78 17.70 -6.86
CA THR A 127 5.45 18.95 -7.25
C THR A 127 4.97 20.12 -6.42
N ASP A 128 3.77 20.04 -5.84
CA ASP A 128 3.10 21.10 -5.11
C ASP A 128 3.40 21.11 -3.60
N ILE A 129 4.15 20.11 -3.10
CA ILE A 129 4.47 20.02 -1.67
C ILE A 129 5.12 21.32 -1.18
N PRO A 130 4.52 22.01 -0.20
CA PRO A 130 5.09 23.26 0.31
C PRO A 130 6.42 23.00 1.02
N THR A 131 7.31 23.97 1.01
CA THR A 131 8.55 24.02 1.81
C THR A 131 9.61 22.95 1.54
N LEU A 132 9.32 21.88 0.77
CA LEU A 132 10.35 20.91 0.37
C LEU A 132 11.26 21.48 -0.73
N SER A 133 12.53 21.11 -0.66
CA SER A 133 13.50 21.42 -1.71
C SER A 133 13.18 20.69 -3.02
N ALA A 134 13.64 21.23 -4.15
CA ALA A 134 13.52 20.58 -5.45
C ALA A 134 14.15 19.18 -5.46
N GLU A 135 15.24 18.98 -4.70
CA GLU A 135 15.91 17.69 -4.56
C GLU A 135 15.01 16.67 -3.85
N GLN A 136 14.33 17.05 -2.76
CA GLN A 136 13.39 16.18 -2.07
C GLN A 136 12.17 15.84 -2.94
N LYS A 137 11.60 16.83 -3.65
CA LYS A 137 10.49 16.59 -4.58
C LYS A 137 10.89 15.62 -5.70
N LEU A 138 12.07 15.79 -6.28
CA LEU A 138 12.60 14.87 -7.29
C LEU A 138 12.85 13.47 -6.72
N ALA A 139 13.32 13.37 -5.48
CA ALA A 139 13.52 12.09 -4.79
C ALA A 139 12.17 11.38 -4.53
N LEU A 140 11.12 12.11 -4.15
CA LEU A 140 9.76 11.58 -3.99
C LEU A 140 9.22 11.02 -5.32
N ILE A 141 9.28 11.82 -6.39
CA ILE A 141 8.85 11.41 -7.74
C ILE A 141 9.60 10.17 -8.19
N LYS A 142 10.93 10.14 -8.04
CA LYS A 142 11.77 8.99 -8.38
C LYS A 142 11.41 7.74 -7.57
N THR A 143 11.17 7.89 -6.27
CA THR A 143 10.81 6.79 -5.38
C THR A 143 9.46 6.19 -5.79
N LEU A 144 8.46 7.04 -6.00
CA LEU A 144 7.12 6.61 -6.38
C LEU A 144 7.11 5.96 -7.78
N SER A 145 7.76 6.58 -8.78
CA SER A 145 7.81 6.04 -10.15
C SER A 145 8.52 4.69 -10.24
N ALA A 146 9.61 4.51 -9.48
CA ALA A 146 10.31 3.22 -9.44
C ALA A 146 9.45 2.13 -8.79
N ALA A 147 8.72 2.48 -7.72
CA ALA A 147 7.89 1.53 -6.99
C ALA A 147 6.59 1.15 -7.71
N SER A 148 6.02 2.05 -8.51
CA SER A 148 4.79 1.78 -9.28
C SER A 148 5.05 1.08 -10.61
N GLY A 149 6.18 1.33 -11.26
CA GLY A 149 6.47 0.90 -12.62
C GLY A 149 7.09 -0.50 -12.75
N VAL A 150 7.88 -0.67 -13.83
CA VAL A 150 8.51 -1.93 -14.24
C VAL A 150 9.52 -2.52 -13.24
N LYS A 151 9.93 -1.77 -12.22
CA LYS A 151 10.83 -2.21 -11.14
C LYS A 151 10.10 -2.46 -9.82
N GLY A 152 8.79 -2.43 -9.81
CA GLY A 152 7.96 -2.54 -8.62
C GLY A 152 6.59 -3.13 -8.93
N MET A 153 5.53 -2.45 -8.57
CA MET A 153 4.16 -2.97 -8.54
C MET A 153 3.70 -3.55 -9.89
N CYS A 154 3.91 -2.85 -11.02
CA CYS A 154 3.53 -3.39 -12.34
C CYS A 154 4.30 -4.65 -12.71
N LEU A 155 5.59 -4.76 -12.34
CA LEU A 155 6.33 -6.01 -12.50
C LEU A 155 5.69 -7.11 -11.65
N GLY A 156 5.41 -6.82 -10.39
CA GLY A 156 4.78 -7.78 -9.47
C GLY A 156 3.44 -8.29 -9.98
N GLN A 157 2.59 -7.39 -10.47
CA GLN A 157 1.31 -7.76 -11.10
C GLN A 157 1.49 -8.64 -12.35
N SER A 158 2.44 -8.28 -13.23
CA SER A 158 2.75 -9.09 -14.41
C SER A 158 3.28 -10.48 -14.04
N LEU A 159 4.12 -10.58 -13.02
CA LEU A 159 4.62 -11.87 -12.51
C LEU A 159 3.50 -12.70 -11.88
N ASP A 160 2.59 -12.07 -11.15
CA ASP A 160 1.43 -12.72 -10.53
C ASP A 160 0.54 -13.37 -11.61
N LEU A 161 0.15 -12.61 -12.64
CA LEU A 161 -0.65 -13.10 -13.77
C LEU A 161 0.01 -14.28 -14.50
N ILE A 162 1.30 -14.21 -14.80
CA ILE A 162 1.99 -15.31 -15.51
C ILE A 162 2.25 -16.52 -14.62
N SER A 163 2.12 -16.40 -13.30
CA SER A 163 2.27 -17.49 -12.35
C SER A 163 0.95 -18.21 -12.04
N GLU A 164 -0.17 -17.69 -12.49
CA GLU A 164 -1.47 -18.35 -12.33
C GLU A 164 -1.45 -19.76 -12.94
N GLN A 165 -2.09 -20.70 -12.24
CA GLN A 165 -2.14 -22.11 -12.61
C GLN A 165 -0.78 -22.81 -12.71
N LYS A 166 0.28 -22.21 -12.11
CA LYS A 166 1.63 -22.80 -12.04
C LYS A 166 2.04 -23.03 -10.59
N VAL A 167 2.79 -24.11 -10.39
CA VAL A 167 3.50 -24.30 -9.13
C VAL A 167 4.81 -23.52 -9.18
N ILE A 168 4.94 -22.52 -8.34
CA ILE A 168 6.15 -21.70 -8.23
C ILE A 168 6.89 -22.01 -6.92
N SER A 169 8.19 -21.70 -6.89
CA SER A 169 9.01 -21.83 -5.69
C SER A 169 8.68 -20.71 -4.67
N LEU A 170 9.07 -20.92 -3.40
CA LEU A 170 8.95 -19.89 -2.36
C LEU A 170 9.69 -18.60 -2.75
N GLN A 171 10.86 -18.71 -3.37
CA GLN A 171 11.63 -17.55 -3.83
C GLN A 171 10.89 -16.73 -4.91
N GLU A 172 10.23 -17.40 -5.84
CA GLU A 172 9.41 -16.75 -6.86
C GLU A 172 8.18 -16.09 -6.23
N LEU A 173 7.51 -16.75 -5.29
CA LEU A 173 6.39 -16.17 -4.54
C LEU A 173 6.82 -14.91 -3.77
N GLU A 174 7.93 -14.98 -3.03
CA GLU A 174 8.48 -13.81 -2.32
C GLU A 174 8.84 -12.67 -3.30
N HIS A 175 9.35 -13.01 -4.48
CA HIS A 175 9.67 -12.01 -5.50
C HIS A 175 8.41 -11.30 -6.04
N ILE A 176 7.32 -12.03 -6.26
CA ILE A 176 6.03 -11.46 -6.64
C ILE A 176 5.54 -10.50 -5.54
N HIS A 177 5.49 -10.96 -4.29
CA HIS A 177 5.00 -10.17 -3.16
C HIS A 177 5.83 -8.92 -2.89
N LEU A 178 7.17 -9.02 -2.97
CA LEU A 178 8.08 -7.88 -2.81
C LEU A 178 7.83 -6.79 -3.86
N ASN A 179 7.45 -7.18 -5.08
CA ASN A 179 7.16 -6.24 -6.15
C ASN A 179 5.69 -5.76 -6.11
N LYS A 180 4.72 -6.66 -6.13
CA LYS A 180 3.29 -6.31 -6.22
C LYS A 180 2.83 -5.46 -5.02
N THR A 181 3.20 -5.86 -3.81
CA THR A 181 2.77 -5.20 -2.56
C THR A 181 3.91 -4.46 -1.86
N GLY A 182 5.06 -5.10 -1.71
CA GLY A 182 6.19 -4.60 -0.94
C GLY A 182 6.79 -3.31 -1.51
N ALA A 183 6.81 -3.15 -2.83
CA ALA A 183 7.36 -1.96 -3.47
C ALA A 183 6.63 -0.68 -3.04
N LEU A 184 5.29 -0.67 -3.04
CA LEU A 184 4.51 0.49 -2.61
C LEU A 184 4.56 0.71 -1.09
N LEU A 185 4.64 -0.34 -0.27
CA LEU A 185 4.85 -0.18 1.18
C LEU A 185 6.22 0.44 1.47
N THR A 186 7.25 -0.02 0.77
CA THR A 186 8.60 0.55 0.86
C THR A 186 8.60 2.01 0.41
N ALA A 187 7.94 2.33 -0.70
CA ALA A 187 7.82 3.70 -1.18
C ALA A 187 7.11 4.59 -0.17
N ALA A 188 6.00 4.13 0.43
CA ALA A 188 5.26 4.88 1.43
C ALA A 188 6.14 5.28 2.62
N LEU A 189 6.85 4.32 3.22
CA LEU A 189 7.78 4.61 4.31
C LEU A 189 8.91 5.55 3.87
N MET A 190 9.50 5.31 2.70
CA MET A 190 10.58 6.15 2.18
C MET A 190 10.13 7.57 1.80
N MET A 191 8.88 7.75 1.40
CA MET A 191 8.33 9.08 1.14
C MET A 191 8.18 9.88 2.43
N GLY A 192 7.76 9.26 3.53
CA GLY A 192 7.80 9.89 4.85
C GLY A 192 9.23 10.27 5.30
N PHE A 193 10.21 9.38 5.05
CA PHE A 193 11.63 9.67 5.30
C PHE A 193 12.14 10.84 4.44
N ILE A 194 11.82 10.90 3.15
CA ILE A 194 12.27 11.95 2.24
C ILE A 194 11.69 13.32 2.62
N CYS A 195 10.47 13.38 3.16
CA CYS A 195 9.88 14.62 3.68
C CYS A 195 10.59 15.15 4.92
N SER A 196 11.39 14.33 5.62
CA SER A 196 12.01 14.70 6.88
C SER A 196 13.34 15.45 6.70
N PRO A 197 13.83 16.14 7.76
CA PRO A 197 15.17 16.72 7.79
C PRO A 197 16.32 15.68 7.62
N HIS A 198 16.02 14.40 7.82
CA HIS A 198 16.99 13.29 7.76
C HIS A 198 17.14 12.66 6.37
N PHE A 199 16.50 13.19 5.31
CA PHE A 199 16.42 12.56 3.99
C PHE A 199 17.77 12.23 3.34
N ALA A 200 18.87 12.86 3.77
CA ALA A 200 20.21 12.58 3.28
C ALA A 200 20.94 11.44 4.04
N ASP A 201 20.38 10.95 5.15
CA ASP A 201 20.99 9.88 5.97
C ASP A 201 20.77 8.50 5.29
N LYS A 202 21.81 8.05 4.60
CA LYS A 202 21.80 6.78 3.87
C LYS A 202 21.73 5.56 4.79
N ALA A 203 22.33 5.63 5.99
CA ALA A 203 22.33 4.52 6.93
C ALA A 203 20.94 4.32 7.51
N LEU A 204 20.31 5.40 7.95
CA LEU A 204 18.90 5.39 8.40
C LEU A 204 17.96 4.93 7.30
N ALA A 205 18.11 5.44 6.06
CA ALA A 205 17.31 5.02 4.92
C ALA A 205 17.39 3.50 4.67
N GLN A 206 18.59 2.92 4.80
CA GLN A 206 18.79 1.48 4.59
C GLN A 206 18.19 0.66 5.73
N GLN A 207 18.30 1.12 6.96
CA GLN A 207 17.70 0.47 8.13
C GLN A 207 16.17 0.47 8.04
N LEU A 208 15.56 1.61 7.72
CA LEU A 208 14.12 1.75 7.50
C LEU A 208 13.62 0.88 6.33
N LYS A 209 14.41 0.74 5.25
CA LYS A 209 14.08 -0.18 4.16
C LYS A 209 14.05 -1.64 4.61
N ARG A 210 15.01 -2.09 5.44
CA ARG A 210 14.99 -3.46 5.96
C ARG A 210 13.75 -3.72 6.81
N TYR A 211 13.40 -2.77 7.67
CA TYR A 211 12.15 -2.83 8.44
C TYR A 211 10.93 -3.06 7.55
N VAL A 212 10.70 -2.16 6.57
CA VAL A 212 9.48 -2.21 5.75
C VAL A 212 9.47 -3.39 4.78
N THR A 213 10.64 -3.88 4.34
CA THR A 213 10.73 -5.10 3.54
C THR A 213 10.26 -6.32 4.34
N ALA A 214 10.73 -6.45 5.58
CA ALA A 214 10.32 -7.55 6.45
C ALA A 214 8.83 -7.48 6.78
N ILE A 215 8.31 -6.32 7.17
CA ILE A 215 6.91 -6.17 7.52
C ILE A 215 5.97 -6.27 6.32
N GLY A 216 6.42 -5.87 5.13
CA GLY A 216 5.67 -6.04 3.88
C GLY A 216 5.50 -7.50 3.47
N LEU A 217 6.55 -8.32 3.64
CA LEU A 217 6.44 -9.77 3.46
C LEU A 217 5.56 -10.40 4.55
N ALA A 218 5.74 -10.02 5.81
CA ALA A 218 4.90 -10.50 6.91
C ALA A 218 3.42 -10.21 6.66
N PHE A 219 3.10 -9.06 6.08
CA PHE A 219 1.74 -8.69 5.69
C PHE A 219 1.15 -9.70 4.69
N GLN A 220 1.90 -10.09 3.67
CA GLN A 220 1.43 -11.07 2.67
C GLN A 220 1.33 -12.48 3.25
N VAL A 221 2.32 -12.91 4.05
CA VAL A 221 2.23 -14.20 4.75
C VAL A 221 0.98 -14.26 5.62
N GLN A 222 0.66 -13.17 6.32
CA GLN A 222 -0.53 -13.09 7.16
C GLN A 222 -1.83 -13.05 6.34
N ASP A 223 -1.83 -12.42 5.15
CA ASP A 223 -2.98 -12.47 4.24
C ASP A 223 -3.26 -13.91 3.79
N ASP A 224 -2.23 -14.65 3.38
CA ASP A 224 -2.36 -16.04 2.96
C ASP A 224 -2.83 -16.97 4.11
N ILE A 225 -2.38 -16.71 5.35
CA ILE A 225 -2.84 -17.44 6.53
C ILE A 225 -4.33 -17.16 6.79
N LEU A 226 -4.73 -15.88 6.69
CA LEU A 226 -6.11 -15.46 6.92
C LEU A 226 -7.07 -15.98 5.85
N ASP A 227 -6.61 -16.20 4.61
CA ASP A 227 -7.44 -16.83 3.57
C ASP A 227 -7.82 -18.29 3.93
N ILE A 228 -7.05 -18.95 4.81
CA ILE A 228 -7.34 -20.32 5.28
C ILE A 228 -8.07 -20.34 6.62
N GLU A 229 -7.61 -19.53 7.60
CA GLU A 229 -8.10 -19.58 9.00
C GLU A 229 -9.16 -18.53 9.32
N GLY A 230 -9.35 -17.56 8.44
CA GLY A 230 -10.23 -16.44 8.69
C GLY A 230 -11.72 -16.78 8.57
N ASP A 231 -12.55 -15.86 9.04
CA ASP A 231 -14.00 -15.93 8.91
C ASP A 231 -14.46 -15.01 7.76
N SER A 232 -15.23 -15.55 6.83
CA SER A 232 -15.72 -14.82 5.65
C SER A 232 -16.48 -13.52 6.00
N GLU A 233 -17.20 -13.50 7.12
CA GLU A 233 -17.90 -12.29 7.59
C GLU A 233 -16.93 -11.19 8.03
N THR A 234 -15.78 -11.58 8.58
CA THR A 234 -14.77 -10.64 9.12
C THR A 234 -13.81 -10.15 8.04
N ILE A 235 -13.48 -10.98 7.06
CA ILE A 235 -12.50 -10.66 5.99
C ILE A 235 -13.13 -9.87 4.84
N GLY A 236 -14.44 -10.00 4.63
CA GLY A 236 -15.15 -9.34 3.52
C GLY A 236 -14.83 -9.92 2.14
N LYS A 237 -14.21 -11.11 2.09
CA LYS A 237 -13.97 -11.95 0.90
C LYS A 237 -14.37 -13.39 1.22
N THR A 238 -14.62 -14.18 0.19
CA THR A 238 -14.84 -15.63 0.35
C THR A 238 -13.55 -16.28 0.83
N VAL A 239 -13.57 -16.93 1.98
CA VAL A 239 -12.45 -17.74 2.50
C VAL A 239 -12.14 -18.86 1.51
N GLY A 240 -10.83 -19.11 1.25
CA GLY A 240 -10.40 -20.11 0.28
C GLY A 240 -10.44 -19.62 -1.17
N SER A 241 -10.50 -18.31 -1.42
CA SER A 241 -10.42 -17.74 -2.78
C SER A 241 -9.14 -18.14 -3.49
N ASP A 242 -8.00 -18.17 -2.79
CA ASP A 242 -6.71 -18.57 -3.34
C ASP A 242 -6.62 -20.07 -3.63
N LEU A 243 -7.32 -20.89 -2.85
CA LEU A 243 -7.46 -22.32 -3.12
C LEU A 243 -8.29 -22.58 -4.38
N THR A 244 -9.35 -21.81 -4.59
CA THR A 244 -10.23 -21.94 -5.76
C THR A 244 -9.52 -21.50 -7.04
N ALA A 245 -8.66 -20.47 -6.94
CA ALA A 245 -7.84 -19.95 -8.03
C ALA A 245 -6.54 -20.75 -8.28
N ASP A 246 -6.30 -21.83 -7.51
CA ASP A 246 -5.08 -22.64 -7.55
C ASP A 246 -3.77 -21.83 -7.43
N LYS A 247 -3.80 -20.72 -6.69
CA LYS A 247 -2.64 -19.87 -6.46
C LYS A 247 -1.62 -20.56 -5.55
N SER A 248 -0.35 -20.27 -5.77
CA SER A 248 0.71 -20.65 -4.85
C SER A 248 0.71 -19.66 -3.68
N THR A 249 0.61 -20.17 -2.44
CA THR A 249 0.58 -19.39 -1.20
C THR A 249 1.61 -19.91 -0.21
N TYR A 250 1.96 -19.11 0.82
CA TYR A 250 2.88 -19.58 1.87
C TYR A 250 2.39 -20.85 2.56
N PRO A 251 1.11 -20.98 2.96
CA PRO A 251 0.63 -22.23 3.55
C PRO A 251 0.68 -23.43 2.59
N LYS A 252 0.47 -23.22 1.28
CA LYS A 252 0.59 -24.28 0.27
C LYS A 252 2.04 -24.78 0.13
N LEU A 253 3.02 -23.88 0.24
CA LEU A 253 4.45 -24.20 0.07
C LEU A 253 5.14 -24.67 1.36
N LEU A 254 4.77 -24.13 2.53
CA LEU A 254 5.42 -24.36 3.81
C LEU A 254 4.58 -25.18 4.80
N GLY A 255 3.32 -25.43 4.50
CA GLY A 255 2.32 -25.80 5.48
C GLY A 255 1.90 -24.60 6.36
N LEU A 256 0.75 -24.71 7.01
CA LEU A 256 0.19 -23.61 7.81
C LEU A 256 1.11 -23.19 8.97
N GLU A 257 1.66 -24.16 9.70
CA GLU A 257 2.59 -23.86 10.80
C GLU A 257 3.92 -23.27 10.31
N GLY A 258 4.42 -23.70 9.15
CA GLY A 258 5.60 -23.10 8.51
C GLY A 258 5.33 -21.64 8.08
N ALA A 259 4.14 -21.33 7.57
CA ALA A 259 3.74 -19.97 7.25
C ALA A 259 3.66 -19.09 8.51
N LYS A 260 3.07 -19.59 9.60
CA LYS A 260 3.02 -18.88 10.90
C LYS A 260 4.42 -18.59 11.45
N GLN A 261 5.31 -19.58 11.40
CA GLN A 261 6.70 -19.40 11.80
C GLN A 261 7.40 -18.33 10.94
N LYS A 262 7.21 -18.37 9.61
CA LYS A 262 7.77 -17.37 8.69
C LYS A 262 7.26 -15.96 9.00
N ALA A 263 5.96 -15.81 9.28
CA ALA A 263 5.38 -14.54 9.67
C ALA A 263 6.02 -13.99 10.96
N GLN A 264 6.22 -14.84 11.97
CA GLN A 264 6.85 -14.48 13.23
C GLN A 264 8.33 -14.09 13.04
N GLU A 265 9.10 -14.84 12.25
CA GLU A 265 10.49 -14.51 11.92
C GLU A 265 10.62 -13.15 11.25
N LEU A 266 9.76 -12.85 10.27
CA LEU A 266 9.73 -11.56 9.57
C LEU A 266 9.35 -10.41 10.50
N TYR A 267 8.42 -10.62 11.41
CA TYR A 267 8.07 -9.66 12.45
C TYR A 267 9.26 -9.35 13.37
N GLU A 268 9.94 -10.36 13.88
CA GLU A 268 11.12 -10.19 14.73
C GLU A 268 12.26 -9.47 14.01
N MET A 269 12.52 -9.79 12.74
CA MET A 269 13.47 -9.07 11.90
C MET A 269 13.08 -7.59 11.76
N ALA A 270 11.81 -7.28 11.53
CA ALA A 270 11.36 -5.90 11.46
C ALA A 270 11.57 -5.15 12.78
N LEU A 271 11.20 -5.74 13.91
CA LEU A 271 11.39 -5.11 15.22
C LEU A 271 12.87 -4.87 15.55
N ALA A 272 13.76 -5.77 15.15
CA ALA A 272 15.20 -5.61 15.35
C ALA A 272 15.73 -4.34 14.67
N GLU A 273 15.21 -3.98 13.51
CA GLU A 273 15.61 -2.76 12.78
C GLU A 273 15.15 -1.46 13.47
N LEU A 274 14.12 -1.52 14.31
CA LEU A 274 13.62 -0.34 15.04
C LEU A 274 14.30 -0.13 16.39
N LYS A 275 14.87 -1.20 17.00
CA LYS A 275 15.29 -1.25 18.40
C LYS A 275 16.32 -0.18 18.78
N ASP A 276 17.29 0.07 17.89
CA ASP A 276 18.42 0.95 18.18
C ASP A 276 18.30 2.32 17.50
N LEU A 277 17.11 2.66 16.95
CA LEU A 277 16.88 3.96 16.38
C LEU A 277 16.71 5.01 17.48
N PRO A 278 17.37 6.19 17.39
CA PRO A 278 17.29 7.26 18.39
C PRO A 278 16.01 8.11 18.25
N PHE A 279 14.90 7.49 17.82
CA PHE A 279 13.61 8.14 17.54
C PHE A 279 12.48 7.41 18.25
N ASP A 280 11.32 8.05 18.38
CA ASP A 280 10.11 7.39 18.85
C ASP A 280 9.52 6.48 17.78
N THR A 281 9.83 5.20 17.84
CA THR A 281 9.39 4.17 16.89
C THR A 281 8.05 3.52 17.26
N THR A 282 7.35 4.04 18.26
CA THR A 282 6.12 3.41 18.81
C THR A 282 5.06 3.13 17.76
N ALA A 283 4.82 4.07 16.83
CA ALA A 283 3.83 3.89 15.76
C ALA A 283 4.20 2.76 14.79
N LEU A 284 5.48 2.64 14.42
CA LEU A 284 5.96 1.57 13.54
C LEU A 284 5.95 0.20 14.24
N TYR A 285 6.30 0.14 15.53
CA TYR A 285 6.13 -1.07 16.36
C TYR A 285 4.67 -1.53 16.38
N ALA A 286 3.76 -0.61 16.65
CA ALA A 286 2.34 -0.92 16.74
C ALA A 286 1.75 -1.36 15.39
N LEU A 287 2.22 -0.79 14.27
CA LEU A 287 1.86 -1.27 12.94
C LEU A 287 2.34 -2.70 12.69
N ALA A 288 3.58 -3.02 13.06
CA ALA A 288 4.11 -4.38 12.92
C ALA A 288 3.30 -5.38 13.74
N GLU A 289 2.97 -5.04 14.98
CA GLU A 289 2.12 -5.85 15.85
C GLU A 289 0.71 -6.03 15.28
N PHE A 290 0.11 -4.95 14.76
CA PHE A 290 -1.19 -5.01 14.10
C PHE A 290 -1.19 -5.97 12.92
N ILE A 291 -0.16 -5.92 12.05
CA ILE A 291 -0.06 -6.78 10.87
C ILE A 291 -0.06 -8.26 11.26
N ILE A 292 0.71 -8.65 12.28
CA ILE A 292 0.81 -10.05 12.72
C ILE A 292 -0.43 -10.52 13.48
N LYS A 293 -1.07 -9.64 14.27
CA LYS A 293 -2.20 -10.01 15.14
C LYS A 293 -3.57 -9.78 14.51
N ARG A 294 -3.65 -9.19 13.32
CA ARG A 294 -4.92 -8.93 12.65
C ARG A 294 -5.68 -10.23 12.36
N LYS A 295 -7.00 -10.12 12.41
CA LYS A 295 -7.95 -11.21 12.12
C LYS A 295 -8.72 -10.97 10.81
N SER A 296 -8.45 -9.84 10.16
CA SER A 296 -9.08 -9.41 8.90
C SER A 296 -8.17 -8.45 8.12
#